data_94992d7885651369254fb47ba148d664
#
_entry.id   94992d7885651369254fb47ba148d664
#
_cell.length_a   1.000
_cell.length_b   1.000
_cell.length_c   1.000
_cell.angle_alpha   90.00
_cell.angle_beta   90.00
_cell.angle_gamma   90.00
#
_symmetry.space_group_name_H-M   'P 1'
#
loop_
_entity.id
_entity.type
_entity.pdbx_description
1 polymer ?
#
loop_
_entity_poly.entity_id
_entity_poly.type
_entity_poly.pdbx_seq_one_letter_code
_entity_poly.pdbx_strand_id
1 'polypeptide(L)'
;MKIKTLSLLPALALAAGLSHGAFAAQGVAFVHGTGEQSDAYNDYWTGSFIDTVRQGLPNNNNYTVINCDFEQYMWAEGAVGCLADQLTTFINNKNITELTLITHSNGGNVVRWILSNPTWDGRFPNIINKVTRTIALAPSSGGTPLADAVVAGNSFEQSLGWLLGYGSDAVKQQQVSWMASYNAQWLNGTPNRPSLPSLFETVVGSDVESAVWDNDSYCGGYQNQVALEVTQNWLDSCSDGFLNCSSQSLAGVVWFTDKSRTEGSEPLSHQQSRRNCFGLPDMLKNRI
;
A
#
# COMPACT_ATOMS: atom_id res chain seq x y z
N MET A 1 -58.96 -22.00 -64.67
CA MET A 1 -58.33 -22.51 -63.44
C MET A 1 -57.07 -21.71 -63.26
N LYS A 2 -57.07 -20.72 -62.30
CA LYS A 2 -55.94 -19.82 -62.06
C LYS A 2 -55.30 -20.26 -60.77
N ILE A 3 -54.06 -20.71 -60.87
CA ILE A 3 -53.21 -21.12 -59.67
C ILE A 3 -52.59 -19.86 -59.12
N LYS A 4 -52.89 -19.54 -57.88
CA LYS A 4 -52.24 -18.47 -57.11
C LYS A 4 -51.01 -19.05 -56.46
N THR A 5 -49.84 -18.57 -56.85
CA THR A 5 -48.56 -18.83 -56.18
C THR A 5 -48.49 -17.97 -54.90
N LEU A 6 -48.37 -18.66 -53.81
CA LEU A 6 -48.14 -18.03 -52.49
C LEU A 6 -46.61 -17.89 -52.29
N SER A 7 -46.10 -16.67 -52.26
CA SER A 7 -44.70 -16.37 -51.96
C SER A 7 -44.50 -16.32 -50.46
N LEU A 8 -43.73 -17.29 -49.91
CA LEU A 8 -43.22 -17.23 -48.53
C LEU A 8 -42.01 -16.27 -48.51
N LEU A 9 -42.11 -15.21 -47.77
CA LEU A 9 -40.98 -14.38 -47.34
C LEU A 9 -40.29 -15.01 -46.14
N PRO A 10 -38.95 -15.19 -46.12
CA PRO A 10 -38.25 -15.62 -44.91
C PRO A 10 -38.13 -14.44 -43.96
N ALA A 11 -38.62 -14.63 -42.74
CA ALA A 11 -38.42 -13.69 -41.64
C ALA A 11 -36.92 -13.81 -41.19
N LEU A 12 -36.15 -12.77 -41.50
CA LEU A 12 -34.78 -12.62 -40.99
C LEU A 12 -34.88 -12.21 -39.52
N ALA A 13 -34.66 -13.15 -38.59
CA ALA A 13 -34.53 -12.85 -37.18
C ALA A 13 -33.18 -12.17 -36.92
N LEU A 14 -33.19 -10.85 -36.74
CA LEU A 14 -32.04 -10.09 -36.25
C LEU A 14 -31.82 -10.46 -34.79
N ALA A 15 -30.89 -11.37 -34.53
CA ALA A 15 -30.35 -11.58 -33.17
C ALA A 15 -29.50 -10.36 -32.82
N ALA A 16 -30.11 -9.38 -32.15
CA ALA A 16 -29.38 -8.31 -31.49
C ALA A 16 -28.56 -8.95 -30.35
N GLY A 17 -27.31 -9.26 -30.61
CA GLY A 17 -26.34 -9.64 -29.62
C GLY A 17 -26.15 -8.46 -28.66
N LEU A 18 -26.76 -8.53 -27.49
CA LEU A 18 -26.44 -7.65 -26.38
C LEU A 18 -24.99 -7.96 -26.00
N SER A 19 -24.05 -7.21 -26.55
CA SER A 19 -22.69 -7.16 -26.00
C SER A 19 -22.84 -6.57 -24.61
N HIS A 20 -22.90 -7.44 -23.60
CA HIS A 20 -22.69 -7.03 -22.23
C HIS A 20 -21.25 -6.54 -22.19
N GLY A 21 -21.06 -5.21 -22.19
CA GLY A 21 -19.77 -4.62 -21.89
C GLY A 21 -19.32 -5.22 -20.56
N ALA A 22 -18.22 -5.95 -20.57
CA ALA A 22 -17.65 -6.45 -19.33
C ALA A 22 -17.31 -5.23 -18.48
N PHE A 23 -18.07 -5.00 -17.42
CA PHE A 23 -17.73 -3.98 -16.44
C PHE A 23 -16.36 -4.32 -15.87
N ALA A 24 -15.52 -3.27 -15.70
CA ALA A 24 -14.21 -3.44 -15.09
C ALA A 24 -14.37 -4.09 -13.70
N ALA A 25 -13.68 -5.21 -13.48
CA ALA A 25 -13.65 -5.86 -12.19
C ALA A 25 -12.59 -5.17 -11.33
N GLN A 26 -13.04 -4.20 -10.52
CA GLN A 26 -12.17 -3.49 -9.59
C GLN A 26 -11.84 -4.35 -8.40
N GLY A 27 -10.59 -4.27 -7.93
CA GLY A 27 -10.11 -4.95 -6.75
C GLY A 27 -9.15 -4.10 -5.94
N VAL A 28 -9.00 -4.43 -4.65
CA VAL A 28 -8.03 -3.81 -3.76
C VAL A 28 -7.14 -4.86 -3.10
N ALA A 29 -5.84 -4.57 -3.01
CA ALA A 29 -4.89 -5.38 -2.26
C ALA A 29 -4.25 -4.53 -1.15
N PHE A 30 -4.25 -5.07 0.07
CA PHE A 30 -3.64 -4.45 1.24
C PHE A 30 -2.26 -5.06 1.46
N VAL A 31 -1.21 -4.24 1.36
CA VAL A 31 0.20 -4.65 1.43
C VAL A 31 0.81 -4.10 2.72
N HIS A 32 1.12 -4.99 3.67
CA HIS A 32 1.66 -4.62 4.97
C HIS A 32 3.09 -4.04 4.90
N GLY A 33 3.61 -3.52 6.01
CA GLY A 33 4.98 -3.02 6.12
C GLY A 33 5.99 -4.10 6.54
N THR A 34 7.09 -3.68 7.17
CA THR A 34 8.14 -4.58 7.68
C THR A 34 7.55 -5.64 8.63
N GLY A 35 8.11 -6.84 8.57
CA GLY A 35 7.73 -8.00 9.38
C GLY A 35 7.21 -9.15 8.53
N GLU A 36 7.31 -10.36 9.07
CA GLU A 36 6.64 -11.55 8.53
C GLU A 36 5.18 -11.55 8.99
N GLN A 37 4.25 -11.74 8.08
CA GLN A 37 2.82 -11.80 8.38
C GLN A 37 2.22 -13.11 7.86
N SER A 38 1.46 -13.78 8.71
CA SER A 38 0.62 -14.94 8.37
C SER A 38 -0.88 -14.63 8.44
N ASP A 39 -1.26 -13.59 9.18
CA ASP A 39 -2.63 -13.06 9.27
C ASP A 39 -2.62 -11.52 9.34
N ALA A 40 -2.15 -10.88 8.28
CA ALA A 40 -2.09 -9.42 8.22
C ALA A 40 -3.46 -8.75 8.34
N TYR A 41 -4.55 -9.45 8.04
CA TYR A 41 -5.91 -8.94 8.22
C TYR A 41 -6.20 -8.59 9.69
N ASN A 42 -5.85 -9.46 10.62
CA ASN A 42 -6.10 -9.25 12.04
C ASN A 42 -4.92 -8.59 12.76
N ASP A 43 -3.70 -9.03 12.46
CA ASP A 43 -2.52 -8.69 13.25
C ASP A 43 -1.90 -7.36 12.80
N TYR A 44 -1.95 -7.08 11.48
CA TYR A 44 -1.32 -5.86 10.95
C TYR A 44 -2.31 -4.73 10.72
N TRP A 45 -3.38 -4.95 9.91
CA TRP A 45 -4.30 -3.89 9.48
C TRP A 45 -5.45 -3.63 10.45
N THR A 46 -5.92 -4.63 11.17
CA THR A 46 -7.24 -4.75 11.81
C THR A 46 -8.39 -4.96 10.81
N GLY A 47 -9.25 -5.93 11.12
CA GLY A 47 -10.39 -6.24 10.25
C GLY A 47 -11.30 -5.05 9.99
N SER A 48 -11.51 -4.18 11.00
CA SER A 48 -12.38 -2.99 10.86
C SER A 48 -11.86 -1.98 9.83
N PHE A 49 -10.53 -1.79 9.73
CA PHE A 49 -9.92 -0.92 8.72
C PHE A 49 -10.21 -1.45 7.31
N ILE A 50 -9.88 -2.73 7.08
CA ILE A 50 -10.08 -3.38 5.77
C ILE A 50 -11.56 -3.43 5.40
N ASP A 51 -12.43 -3.79 6.35
CA ASP A 51 -13.87 -3.91 6.12
C ASP A 51 -14.52 -2.58 5.77
N THR A 52 -14.03 -1.47 6.30
CA THR A 52 -14.49 -0.14 5.92
C THR A 52 -14.02 0.21 4.51
N VAL A 53 -12.73 0.07 4.23
CA VAL A 53 -12.16 0.47 2.94
C VAL A 53 -12.78 -0.33 1.79
N ARG A 54 -12.88 -1.66 1.89
CA ARG A 54 -13.40 -2.51 0.81
C ARG A 54 -14.86 -2.23 0.43
N GLN A 55 -15.62 -1.53 1.28
CA GLN A 55 -16.99 -1.08 0.94
C GLN A 55 -17.03 -0.04 -0.19
N GLY A 56 -15.90 0.57 -0.56
CA GLY A 56 -15.77 1.43 -1.74
C GLY A 56 -15.82 0.68 -3.07
N LEU A 57 -15.58 -0.63 -3.05
CA LEU A 57 -15.61 -1.44 -4.26
C LEU A 57 -17.05 -1.77 -4.71
N PRO A 58 -17.32 -1.80 -6.02
CA PRO A 58 -18.60 -2.28 -6.56
C PRO A 58 -18.93 -3.72 -6.11
N ASN A 59 -17.91 -4.57 -5.98
CA ASN A 59 -17.99 -5.86 -5.34
C ASN A 59 -17.00 -5.90 -4.17
N ASN A 60 -17.51 -5.75 -2.95
CA ASN A 60 -16.71 -5.68 -1.73
C ASN A 60 -15.98 -6.99 -1.37
N ASN A 61 -16.21 -8.09 -2.13
CA ASN A 61 -15.45 -9.33 -2.02
C ASN A 61 -14.22 -9.38 -2.94
N ASN A 62 -14.00 -8.34 -3.75
CA ASN A 62 -12.83 -8.21 -4.60
C ASN A 62 -11.67 -7.56 -3.86
N TYR A 63 -11.25 -8.16 -2.77
CA TYR A 63 -10.08 -7.72 -2.01
C TYR A 63 -9.17 -8.90 -1.65
N THR A 64 -7.93 -8.57 -1.35
CA THR A 64 -6.95 -9.49 -0.76
C THR A 64 -6.09 -8.76 0.26
N VAL A 65 -5.60 -9.50 1.24
CA VAL A 65 -4.64 -9.04 2.24
C VAL A 65 -3.37 -9.86 2.08
N ILE A 66 -2.28 -9.20 1.84
CA ILE A 66 -0.99 -9.84 1.56
C ILE A 66 -0.37 -10.34 2.87
N ASN A 67 0.11 -11.58 2.83
CA ASN A 67 0.80 -12.23 3.93
C ASN A 67 2.15 -12.73 3.42
N CYS A 68 3.21 -11.96 3.63
CA CYS A 68 4.56 -12.23 3.15
C CYS A 68 5.60 -11.94 4.24
N ASP A 69 6.85 -12.32 3.98
CA ASP A 69 7.98 -11.97 4.83
C ASP A 69 8.69 -10.71 4.29
N PHE A 70 8.27 -9.55 4.79
CA PHE A 70 8.91 -8.27 4.47
C PHE A 70 10.03 -7.90 5.46
N GLU A 71 10.58 -8.85 6.17
CA GLU A 71 11.89 -8.73 6.85
C GLU A 71 13.06 -8.92 5.89
N GLN A 72 12.82 -9.50 4.73
CA GLN A 72 13.80 -9.66 3.67
C GLN A 72 13.99 -8.36 2.86
N TYR A 73 15.04 -8.33 2.03
CA TYR A 73 15.20 -7.26 1.04
C TYR A 73 13.99 -7.20 0.09
N MET A 74 13.61 -5.97 -0.32
CA MET A 74 12.44 -5.74 -1.17
C MET A 74 12.44 -6.55 -2.48
N TRP A 75 13.60 -6.98 -2.97
CA TRP A 75 13.74 -7.79 -4.20
C TRP A 75 13.83 -9.30 -3.94
N ALA A 76 13.82 -9.74 -2.69
CA ALA A 76 13.93 -11.14 -2.33
C ALA A 76 12.64 -11.92 -2.65
N GLU A 77 12.78 -13.24 -2.84
CA GLU A 77 11.64 -14.12 -3.18
C GLU A 77 10.59 -14.16 -2.07
N GLY A 78 10.98 -14.13 -0.79
CA GLY A 78 10.03 -14.07 0.33
C GLY A 78 9.28 -12.75 0.43
N ALA A 79 9.83 -11.66 -0.13
CA ALA A 79 9.18 -10.35 -0.17
C ALA A 79 8.46 -10.14 -1.52
N VAL A 80 9.16 -9.66 -2.54
CA VAL A 80 8.51 -9.32 -3.82
C VAL A 80 7.99 -10.54 -4.57
N GLY A 81 8.67 -11.69 -4.49
CA GLY A 81 8.21 -12.93 -5.13
C GLY A 81 6.88 -13.38 -4.52
N CYS A 82 6.79 -13.45 -3.19
CA CYS A 82 5.56 -13.74 -2.46
C CYS A 82 4.44 -12.73 -2.80
N LEU A 83 4.73 -11.43 -2.81
CA LEU A 83 3.77 -10.40 -3.21
C LEU A 83 3.25 -10.63 -4.64
N ALA A 84 4.16 -10.92 -5.58
CA ALA A 84 3.79 -11.17 -6.97
C ALA A 84 2.92 -12.41 -7.14
N ASP A 85 3.19 -13.48 -6.41
CA ASP A 85 2.36 -14.69 -6.41
C ASP A 85 0.95 -14.44 -5.88
N GLN A 86 0.83 -13.75 -4.74
CA GLN A 86 -0.48 -13.47 -4.14
C GLN A 86 -1.29 -12.50 -5.01
N LEU A 87 -0.67 -11.46 -5.57
CA LEU A 87 -1.34 -10.55 -6.49
C LEU A 87 -1.78 -11.26 -7.77
N THR A 88 -0.91 -12.09 -8.37
CA THR A 88 -1.25 -12.85 -9.59
C THR A 88 -2.41 -13.83 -9.32
N THR A 89 -2.38 -14.52 -8.20
CA THR A 89 -3.45 -15.43 -7.77
C THR A 89 -4.77 -14.67 -7.57
N PHE A 90 -4.73 -13.53 -6.90
CA PHE A 90 -5.90 -12.69 -6.67
C PHE A 90 -6.49 -12.16 -7.99
N ILE A 91 -5.64 -11.58 -8.86
CA ILE A 91 -6.02 -11.07 -10.18
C ILE A 91 -6.75 -12.16 -10.99
N ASN A 92 -6.16 -13.35 -11.06
CA ASN A 92 -6.69 -14.45 -11.85
C ASN A 92 -7.99 -15.03 -11.26
N ASN A 93 -8.03 -15.29 -9.93
CA ASN A 93 -9.19 -15.90 -9.29
C ASN A 93 -10.42 -14.99 -9.27
N LYS A 94 -10.22 -13.68 -9.24
CA LYS A 94 -11.29 -12.68 -9.21
C LYS A 94 -11.51 -11.99 -10.56
N ASN A 95 -10.73 -12.35 -11.58
CA ASN A 95 -10.73 -11.70 -12.89
C ASN A 95 -10.58 -10.17 -12.81
N ILE A 96 -9.68 -9.70 -11.92
CA ILE A 96 -9.46 -8.27 -11.68
C ILE A 96 -8.89 -7.62 -12.95
N THR A 97 -9.49 -6.53 -13.37
CA THR A 97 -9.05 -5.72 -14.52
C THR A 97 -8.48 -4.37 -14.09
N GLU A 98 -8.88 -3.87 -12.93
CA GLU A 98 -8.37 -2.63 -12.32
C GLU A 98 -8.03 -2.90 -10.86
N LEU A 99 -6.77 -2.68 -10.50
CA LEU A 99 -6.24 -2.98 -9.18
C LEU A 99 -5.77 -1.70 -8.48
N THR A 100 -6.32 -1.45 -7.30
CA THR A 100 -5.79 -0.48 -6.34
C THR A 100 -4.91 -1.21 -5.33
N LEU A 101 -3.70 -0.71 -5.10
CA LEU A 101 -2.81 -1.17 -4.03
C LEU A 101 -2.86 -0.16 -2.88
N ILE A 102 -3.17 -0.63 -1.67
CA ILE A 102 -3.02 0.15 -0.43
C ILE A 102 -1.84 -0.44 0.31
N THR A 103 -0.79 0.35 0.49
CA THR A 103 0.45 -0.10 1.13
C THR A 103 0.70 0.68 2.41
N HIS A 104 1.45 0.10 3.33
CA HIS A 104 1.93 0.81 4.51
C HIS A 104 3.44 0.63 4.66
N SER A 105 4.14 1.71 5.09
CA SER A 105 5.56 1.63 5.43
C SER A 105 6.43 0.99 4.33
N ASN A 106 7.27 0.02 4.67
CA ASN A 106 8.15 -0.72 3.73
C ASN A 106 7.40 -1.47 2.62
N GLY A 107 6.13 -1.82 2.82
CA GLY A 107 5.30 -2.42 1.75
C GLY A 107 5.21 -1.54 0.51
N GLY A 108 5.29 -0.23 0.68
CA GLY A 108 5.41 0.73 -0.42
C GLY A 108 6.67 0.49 -1.26
N ASN A 109 7.81 0.17 -0.65
CA ASN A 109 9.06 -0.10 -1.37
C ASN A 109 9.01 -1.42 -2.13
N VAL A 110 8.39 -2.48 -1.56
CA VAL A 110 8.21 -3.77 -2.25
C VAL A 110 7.31 -3.61 -3.49
N VAL A 111 6.23 -2.84 -3.37
CA VAL A 111 5.36 -2.49 -4.52
C VAL A 111 6.13 -1.67 -5.56
N ARG A 112 6.91 -0.67 -5.12
CA ARG A 112 7.74 0.14 -6.03
C ARG A 112 8.74 -0.71 -6.80
N TRP A 113 9.28 -1.78 -6.19
CA TRP A 113 10.17 -2.70 -6.89
C TRP A 113 9.47 -3.35 -8.09
N ILE A 114 8.25 -3.86 -7.92
CA ILE A 114 7.45 -4.40 -9.03
C ILE A 114 7.27 -3.33 -10.12
N LEU A 115 6.75 -2.15 -9.73
CA LEU A 115 6.38 -1.09 -10.67
C LEU A 115 7.57 -0.53 -11.45
N SER A 116 8.77 -0.54 -10.85
CA SER A 116 9.99 0.01 -11.46
C SER A 116 10.82 -1.01 -12.25
N ASN A 117 10.56 -2.31 -12.08
CA ASN A 117 11.38 -3.38 -12.64
C ASN A 117 10.56 -4.42 -13.42
N PRO A 118 9.83 -4.03 -14.50
CA PRO A 118 8.89 -4.91 -15.20
C PRO A 118 9.53 -6.16 -15.82
N THR A 119 10.85 -6.16 -16.03
CA THR A 119 11.58 -7.28 -16.62
C THR A 119 12.30 -8.14 -15.59
N TRP A 120 12.19 -7.82 -14.30
CA TRP A 120 12.83 -8.56 -13.22
C TRP A 120 12.21 -9.95 -13.03
N ASP A 121 10.89 -10.03 -13.14
CA ASP A 121 10.12 -11.26 -12.98
C ASP A 121 8.98 -11.31 -14.01
N GLY A 122 8.72 -12.50 -14.56
CA GLY A 122 7.68 -12.70 -15.58
C GLY A 122 6.26 -12.41 -15.13
N ARG A 123 5.99 -12.36 -13.82
CA ARG A 123 4.69 -12.03 -13.22
C ARG A 123 4.42 -10.52 -13.23
N PHE A 124 5.48 -9.67 -13.16
CA PHE A 124 5.36 -8.23 -12.98
C PHE A 124 4.58 -7.52 -14.09
N PRO A 125 4.79 -7.80 -15.40
CA PRO A 125 4.06 -7.11 -16.46
C PRO A 125 2.53 -7.24 -16.34
N ASN A 126 2.03 -8.44 -15.97
CA ASN A 126 0.60 -8.64 -15.78
C ASN A 126 0.06 -7.84 -14.59
N ILE A 127 0.78 -7.80 -13.47
CA ILE A 127 0.41 -7.01 -12.29
C ILE A 127 0.40 -5.52 -12.65
N ILE A 128 1.49 -5.01 -13.23
CA ILE A 128 1.65 -3.59 -13.62
C ILE A 128 0.50 -3.13 -14.51
N ASN A 129 0.12 -3.95 -15.50
CA ASN A 129 -0.97 -3.64 -16.42
C ASN A 129 -2.36 -3.55 -15.77
N LYS A 130 -2.52 -4.08 -14.54
CA LYS A 130 -3.77 -4.02 -13.77
C LYS A 130 -3.75 -2.91 -12.72
N VAL A 131 -2.58 -2.48 -12.27
CA VAL A 131 -2.46 -1.42 -11.25
C VAL A 131 -2.88 -0.07 -11.85
N THR A 132 -4.03 0.40 -11.44
CA THR A 132 -4.55 1.72 -11.81
C THR A 132 -4.24 2.79 -10.76
N ARG A 133 -4.04 2.36 -9.50
CA ARG A 133 -3.74 3.26 -8.39
C ARG A 133 -2.91 2.56 -7.31
N THR A 134 -2.04 3.31 -6.69
CA THR A 134 -1.39 2.94 -5.43
C THR A 134 -1.58 4.05 -4.42
N ILE A 135 -2.02 3.71 -3.21
CA ILE A 135 -2.10 4.64 -2.08
C ILE A 135 -1.13 4.13 -1.02
N ALA A 136 -0.04 4.86 -0.85
CA ALA A 136 1.01 4.52 0.10
C ALA A 136 0.80 5.31 1.41
N LEU A 137 0.52 4.59 2.48
CA LEU A 137 0.30 5.13 3.82
C LEU A 137 1.64 5.13 4.57
N ALA A 138 2.11 6.30 4.97
CA ALA A 138 3.39 6.47 5.66
C ALA A 138 4.53 5.62 5.05
N PRO A 139 4.81 5.71 3.73
CA PRO A 139 5.78 4.84 3.09
C PRO A 139 7.22 5.22 3.47
N SER A 140 8.07 4.22 3.69
CA SER A 140 9.50 4.43 3.99
C SER A 140 10.35 4.67 2.72
N SER A 141 9.85 5.52 1.81
CA SER A 141 10.43 5.73 0.48
C SER A 141 11.86 6.28 0.50
N GLY A 142 12.21 7.07 1.51
CA GLY A 142 13.56 7.63 1.71
C GLY A 142 14.37 6.93 2.80
N GLY A 143 13.83 5.86 3.40
CA GLY A 143 14.42 5.24 4.57
C GLY A 143 14.17 6.01 5.87
N THR A 144 14.87 5.65 6.93
CA THR A 144 14.73 6.29 8.24
C THR A 144 16.07 6.36 8.99
N PRO A 145 16.36 7.49 9.66
CA PRO A 145 17.51 7.59 10.57
C PRO A 145 17.51 6.56 11.69
N LEU A 146 16.32 6.04 12.06
CA LEU A 146 16.21 4.98 13.06
C LEU A 146 16.85 3.67 12.58
N ALA A 147 16.76 3.35 11.29
CA ALA A 147 17.46 2.20 10.70
C ALA A 147 18.98 2.39 10.73
N ASP A 148 19.45 3.61 10.48
CA ASP A 148 20.88 3.93 10.61
C ASP A 148 21.36 3.72 12.05
N ALA A 149 20.57 4.17 13.05
CA ALA A 149 20.89 4.03 14.47
C ALA A 149 20.94 2.54 14.91
N VAL A 150 19.97 1.73 14.46
CA VAL A 150 19.92 0.28 14.76
C VAL A 150 21.14 -0.44 14.17
N VAL A 151 21.46 -0.20 12.90
CA VAL A 151 22.60 -0.84 12.23
C VAL A 151 23.94 -0.40 12.85
N ALA A 152 24.01 0.84 13.39
CA ALA A 152 25.19 1.32 14.11
C ALA A 152 25.35 0.69 15.52
N GLY A 153 24.42 -0.15 15.97
CA GLY A 153 24.50 -0.85 17.27
C GLY A 153 24.25 0.06 18.46
N ASN A 154 23.48 1.12 18.32
CA ASN A 154 23.05 1.97 19.42
C ASN A 154 22.08 1.21 20.33
N SER A 155 22.18 1.38 21.65
CA SER A 155 21.33 0.74 22.69
C SER A 155 19.81 0.99 22.53
N PHE A 156 19.43 1.69 21.52
CA PHE A 156 18.10 1.98 21.04
C PHE A 156 17.37 0.76 20.43
N GLU A 157 18.12 -0.29 20.04
CA GLU A 157 17.60 -1.53 19.47
C GLU A 157 16.48 -2.17 20.31
N GLN A 158 16.55 -2.07 21.61
CA GLN A 158 15.60 -2.77 22.50
C GLN A 158 14.20 -2.15 22.53
N SER A 159 14.07 -0.86 22.29
CA SER A 159 12.78 -0.17 22.32
C SER A 159 12.06 -0.15 20.96
N LEU A 160 12.79 -0.37 19.87
CA LEU A 160 12.28 -0.31 18.50
C LEU A 160 12.28 -1.64 17.75
N GLY A 161 12.89 -2.67 18.32
CA GLY A 161 13.04 -3.96 17.64
C GLY A 161 11.72 -4.55 17.15
N TRP A 162 10.64 -4.34 17.87
CA TRP A 162 9.32 -4.79 17.46
C TRP A 162 8.75 -3.98 16.27
N LEU A 163 9.20 -2.73 16.10
CA LEU A 163 8.73 -1.85 15.03
C LEU A 163 9.54 -2.07 13.74
N LEU A 164 10.81 -2.46 13.89
CA LEU A 164 11.79 -2.54 12.79
C LEU A 164 12.08 -3.97 12.34
N GLY A 165 11.73 -5.00 13.13
CA GLY A 165 12.17 -6.38 12.85
C GLY A 165 13.68 -6.54 13.04
N TYR A 166 14.16 -6.60 14.28
CA TYR A 166 15.53 -6.76 14.76
C TYR A 166 16.56 -7.25 13.72
N GLY A 167 17.43 -6.35 13.24
CA GLY A 167 18.60 -6.72 12.43
C GLY A 167 18.26 -7.38 11.08
N SER A 168 16.98 -7.33 10.66
CA SER A 168 16.53 -7.90 9.40
C SER A 168 17.15 -7.19 8.19
N ASP A 169 17.07 -7.82 7.04
CA ASP A 169 17.51 -7.21 5.78
C ASP A 169 16.67 -5.98 5.43
N ALA A 170 15.39 -5.98 5.81
CA ALA A 170 14.52 -4.82 5.65
C ALA A 170 15.01 -3.60 6.45
N VAL A 171 15.55 -3.79 7.65
CA VAL A 171 16.16 -2.69 8.43
C VAL A 171 17.40 -2.17 7.73
N LYS A 172 18.29 -3.06 7.27
CA LYS A 172 19.49 -2.66 6.55
C LYS A 172 19.16 -1.85 5.30
N GLN A 173 18.16 -2.29 4.52
CA GLN A 173 17.77 -1.56 3.31
C GLN A 173 17.10 -0.22 3.60
N GLN A 174 16.45 -0.06 4.75
CA GLN A 174 15.77 1.19 5.13
C GLN A 174 16.71 2.26 5.71
N GLN A 175 18.02 2.02 5.78
CA GLN A 175 18.98 3.08 6.05
C GLN A 175 18.88 4.19 4.98
N VAL A 176 19.01 5.45 5.39
CA VAL A 176 18.84 6.60 4.50
C VAL A 176 19.75 6.54 3.28
N SER A 177 21.04 6.22 3.48
CA SER A 177 22.03 6.12 2.39
C SER A 177 21.72 4.97 1.41
N TRP A 178 21.26 3.83 1.93
CA TRP A 178 20.88 2.69 1.10
C TRP A 178 19.64 3.00 0.27
N MET A 179 18.59 3.56 0.89
CA MET A 179 17.39 3.95 0.16
C MET A 179 17.68 5.04 -0.89
N ALA A 180 18.57 6.00 -0.60
CA ALA A 180 19.02 6.96 -1.60
C ALA A 180 19.65 6.28 -2.81
N SER A 181 20.51 5.27 -2.56
CA SER A 181 21.14 4.48 -3.63
C SER A 181 20.12 3.68 -4.44
N TYR A 182 19.16 3.01 -3.78
CA TYR A 182 18.12 2.26 -4.48
C TYR A 182 17.19 3.18 -5.28
N ASN A 183 16.81 4.33 -4.73
CA ASN A 183 16.03 5.33 -5.43
C ASN A 183 16.77 5.83 -6.69
N ALA A 184 18.09 6.01 -6.63
CA ALA A 184 18.87 6.48 -7.76
C ALA A 184 19.12 5.42 -8.85
N GLN A 185 19.06 4.13 -8.52
CA GLN A 185 19.50 3.07 -9.45
C GLN A 185 18.36 2.13 -9.90
N TRP A 186 17.38 1.85 -9.03
CA TRP A 186 16.43 0.77 -9.21
C TRP A 186 14.98 1.18 -9.14
N LEU A 187 14.68 2.32 -8.56
CA LEU A 187 13.33 2.78 -8.33
C LEU A 187 13.07 4.10 -9.07
N ASN A 188 11.83 4.37 -9.41
CA ASN A 188 11.28 5.65 -9.83
C ASN A 188 12.07 6.46 -10.88
N GLY A 189 11.82 6.20 -12.14
CA GLY A 189 12.25 7.12 -13.21
C GLY A 189 13.75 7.27 -13.40
N THR A 190 14.55 6.39 -12.82
CA THR A 190 15.98 6.33 -13.16
C THR A 190 16.17 5.87 -14.60
N PRO A 191 17.30 6.13 -15.24
CA PRO A 191 17.57 5.66 -16.59
C PRO A 191 17.25 4.16 -16.71
N ASN A 192 16.49 3.80 -17.74
CA ASN A 192 16.02 2.43 -18.01
C ASN A 192 15.00 1.86 -17.00
N ARG A 193 14.42 2.67 -16.12
CA ARG A 193 13.31 2.26 -15.25
C ARG A 193 12.05 3.07 -15.57
N PRO A 194 10.87 2.43 -15.56
CA PRO A 194 9.63 3.18 -15.75
C PRO A 194 9.41 4.16 -14.62
N SER A 195 8.77 5.27 -14.94
CA SER A 195 8.24 6.18 -13.91
C SER A 195 7.13 5.49 -13.13
N LEU A 196 6.93 5.91 -11.88
CA LEU A 196 5.74 5.51 -11.14
C LEU A 196 4.47 5.95 -11.88
N PRO A 197 3.38 5.18 -11.76
CA PRO A 197 2.07 5.60 -12.26
C PRO A 197 1.69 6.98 -11.70
N SER A 198 0.99 7.78 -12.50
CA SER A 198 0.52 9.11 -12.08
C SER A 198 -0.40 9.07 -10.85
N LEU A 199 -1.03 7.93 -10.59
CA LEU A 199 -1.86 7.69 -9.42
C LEU A 199 -1.12 6.91 -8.31
N PHE A 200 0.18 7.08 -8.19
CA PHE A 200 0.91 6.70 -6.97
C PHE A 200 0.81 7.85 -5.98
N GLU A 201 -0.07 7.69 -5.01
CA GLU A 201 -0.45 8.71 -4.04
C GLU A 201 0.10 8.37 -2.66
N THR A 202 0.48 9.38 -1.90
CA THR A 202 1.10 9.20 -0.58
C THR A 202 0.32 9.94 0.49
N VAL A 203 0.03 9.26 1.60
CA VAL A 203 -0.43 9.83 2.86
C VAL A 203 0.76 9.99 3.78
N VAL A 204 0.98 11.20 4.26
CA VAL A 204 2.13 11.57 5.10
C VAL A 204 1.66 11.85 6.52
N GLY A 205 2.09 11.04 7.46
CA GLY A 205 1.94 11.33 8.90
C GLY A 205 3.02 12.32 9.36
N SER A 206 2.67 13.26 10.23
CA SER A 206 3.53 14.40 10.53
C SER A 206 3.85 14.63 11.99
N ASP A 207 3.19 13.90 12.90
CA ASP A 207 3.39 14.07 14.34
C ASP A 207 2.92 12.84 15.13
N VAL A 208 3.27 12.79 16.40
CA VAL A 208 2.82 11.77 17.35
C VAL A 208 2.33 12.48 18.61
N GLU A 209 1.15 12.09 19.05
CA GLU A 209 0.59 12.54 20.33
C GLU A 209 0.35 11.35 21.25
N SER A 210 0.80 11.43 22.51
CA SER A 210 0.68 10.35 23.49
C SER A 210 0.21 10.83 24.87
N ALA A 211 -0.68 11.82 24.91
CA ALA A 211 -1.21 12.34 26.16
C ALA A 211 -2.25 11.39 26.78
N VAL A 212 -2.07 11.01 28.05
CA VAL A 212 -2.97 10.06 28.75
C VAL A 212 -4.39 10.58 28.94
N TRP A 213 -4.61 11.88 28.87
CA TRP A 213 -5.91 12.54 28.99
C TRP A 213 -6.59 12.81 27.67
N ASP A 214 -5.93 12.45 26.58
CA ASP A 214 -6.43 12.63 25.21
C ASP A 214 -6.84 11.28 24.63
N ASN A 215 -8.11 11.17 24.26
CA ASN A 215 -8.67 9.93 23.70
C ASN A 215 -8.05 9.58 22.35
N ASP A 216 -7.59 10.55 21.60
CA ASP A 216 -7.02 10.38 20.27
C ASP A 216 -5.68 9.67 20.32
N SER A 217 -4.94 9.83 21.43
CA SER A 217 -3.71 9.09 21.73
C SER A 217 -3.90 7.58 21.88
N TYR A 218 -5.13 7.10 22.05
CA TYR A 218 -5.43 5.67 22.15
C TYR A 218 -5.71 5.01 20.77
N CYS A 219 -5.99 5.81 19.76
CA CYS A 219 -6.13 5.26 18.43
C CYS A 219 -4.78 4.76 17.89
N GLY A 220 -4.73 3.51 17.45
CA GLY A 220 -3.46 2.85 17.08
C GLY A 220 -2.74 2.16 18.26
N GLY A 221 -3.23 2.37 19.50
CA GLY A 221 -2.71 1.78 20.75
C GLY A 221 -1.75 2.71 21.47
N TYR A 222 -2.14 3.13 22.68
CA TYR A 222 -1.41 4.11 23.49
C TYR A 222 0.09 3.78 23.69
N GLN A 223 0.43 2.51 23.96
CA GLN A 223 1.83 2.09 24.11
C GLN A 223 2.65 2.31 22.84
N ASN A 224 2.03 2.13 21.68
CA ASN A 224 2.68 2.40 20.40
C ASN A 224 2.91 3.90 20.21
N GLN A 225 1.95 4.74 20.60
CA GLN A 225 2.12 6.20 20.53
C GLN A 225 3.27 6.67 21.41
N VAL A 226 3.31 6.22 22.67
CA VAL A 226 4.42 6.54 23.59
C VAL A 226 5.78 6.13 23.00
N ALA A 227 5.88 4.94 22.43
CA ALA A 227 7.12 4.49 21.80
C ALA A 227 7.51 5.37 20.60
N LEU A 228 6.55 5.73 19.75
CA LEU A 228 6.79 6.60 18.59
C LEU A 228 7.15 8.03 18.98
N GLU A 229 6.56 8.58 20.04
CA GLU A 229 6.93 9.90 20.57
C GLU A 229 8.37 9.91 21.09
N VAL A 230 8.81 8.83 21.76
CA VAL A 230 10.21 8.69 22.16
C VAL A 230 11.12 8.68 20.92
N THR A 231 10.78 7.93 19.87
CA THR A 231 11.58 7.82 18.67
C THR A 231 11.62 9.10 17.83
N GLN A 232 10.59 9.92 17.93
CA GLN A 232 10.51 11.23 17.26
C GLN A 232 11.68 12.16 17.63
N ASN A 233 12.30 11.99 18.81
CA ASN A 233 13.47 12.78 19.20
C ASN A 233 14.72 12.56 18.32
N TRP A 234 14.77 11.51 17.50
CA TRP A 234 15.86 11.23 16.54
C TRP A 234 15.49 11.58 15.11
N LEU A 235 14.31 12.15 14.90
CA LEU A 235 13.76 12.49 13.59
C LEU A 235 13.65 14.00 13.43
N ASP A 236 13.29 14.43 12.22
CA ASP A 236 12.97 15.83 11.96
C ASP A 236 11.66 16.23 12.67
N SER A 237 11.45 17.54 12.84
CA SER A 237 10.23 18.07 13.46
C SER A 237 8.93 17.69 12.73
N CYS A 238 9.02 17.30 11.46
CA CYS A 238 7.93 16.68 10.73
C CYS A 238 8.23 15.21 10.55
N SER A 239 7.63 14.38 11.40
CA SER A 239 7.75 12.92 11.38
C SER A 239 6.56 12.24 12.03
N ASP A 240 6.26 11.03 11.62
CA ASP A 240 5.20 10.20 12.19
C ASP A 240 5.67 9.34 13.39
N GLY A 241 6.84 9.71 13.94
CA GLY A 241 7.52 8.98 15.01
C GLY A 241 8.40 7.83 14.52
N PHE A 242 8.31 7.48 13.23
CA PHE A 242 9.12 6.43 12.62
C PHE A 242 9.85 6.91 11.36
N LEU A 243 9.21 7.75 10.56
CA LEU A 243 9.70 8.28 9.29
C LEU A 243 9.59 9.80 9.28
N ASN A 244 10.61 10.46 8.72
CA ASN A 244 10.51 11.87 8.39
C ASN A 244 9.50 12.11 7.27
N CYS A 245 8.80 13.24 7.27
CA CYS A 245 7.88 13.62 6.19
C CYS A 245 8.58 13.62 4.82
N SER A 246 9.84 14.04 4.76
CA SER A 246 10.65 14.02 3.56
C SER A 246 10.86 12.62 3.00
N SER A 247 11.02 11.61 3.87
CA SER A 247 11.10 10.21 3.48
C SER A 247 9.77 9.70 2.91
N GLN A 248 8.67 9.99 3.61
CA GLN A 248 7.33 9.55 3.22
C GLN A 248 6.90 10.15 1.87
N SER A 249 7.22 11.43 1.62
CA SER A 249 6.83 12.17 0.42
C SER A 249 7.78 11.99 -0.79
N LEU A 250 8.84 11.21 -0.64
CA LEU A 250 9.88 11.09 -1.67
C LEU A 250 9.37 10.46 -2.98
N ALA A 251 8.38 9.57 -2.91
CA ALA A 251 7.86 8.85 -4.06
C ALA A 251 6.37 9.11 -4.27
N GLY A 252 5.99 9.31 -5.53
CA GLY A 252 4.60 9.59 -5.90
C GLY A 252 4.18 11.03 -5.63
N VAL A 253 2.87 11.24 -5.53
CA VAL A 253 2.26 12.54 -5.28
C VAL A 253 1.64 12.55 -3.90
N VAL A 254 1.96 13.53 -3.07
CA VAL A 254 1.32 13.67 -1.76
C VAL A 254 -0.16 13.95 -1.96
N TRP A 255 -1.00 13.00 -1.57
CA TRP A 255 -2.45 13.16 -1.59
C TRP A 255 -2.90 14.06 -0.45
N PHE A 256 -2.45 13.79 0.75
CA PHE A 256 -2.56 14.72 1.87
C PHE A 256 -1.48 14.48 2.93
N THR A 257 -1.20 15.51 3.71
CA THR A 257 -0.64 15.41 5.05
C THR A 257 -1.81 15.42 6.03
N ASP A 258 -1.67 14.74 7.16
CA ASP A 258 -2.72 14.51 8.16
C ASP A 258 -3.61 15.72 8.46
N LYS A 259 -3.19 16.63 9.28
CA LYS A 259 -3.98 17.77 9.84
C LYS A 259 -4.88 18.54 8.86
N SER A 260 -4.73 18.34 7.56
CA SER A 260 -5.55 19.03 6.57
C SER A 260 -6.88 18.34 6.27
N ARG A 261 -6.99 17.03 6.53
CA ARG A 261 -8.15 16.22 6.11
C ARG A 261 -8.64 15.21 7.14
N THR A 262 -7.88 14.97 8.20
CA THR A 262 -8.29 14.07 9.28
C THR A 262 -9.44 14.66 10.10
N GLU A 263 -10.27 13.81 10.65
CA GLU A 263 -11.29 14.20 11.63
C GLU A 263 -10.60 14.81 12.84
N GLY A 264 -11.13 15.92 13.35
CA GLY A 264 -10.55 16.65 14.47
C GLY A 264 -9.30 17.46 14.14
N SER A 265 -8.77 17.37 12.92
CA SER A 265 -7.45 17.90 12.53
C SER A 265 -6.29 17.26 13.30
N GLU A 266 -6.44 15.98 13.61
CA GLU A 266 -5.47 15.21 14.38
C GLU A 266 -4.30 14.75 13.52
N PRO A 267 -3.06 14.72 14.07
CA PRO A 267 -1.91 14.16 13.37
C PRO A 267 -2.01 12.64 13.25
N LEU A 268 -1.43 12.12 12.17
CA LEU A 268 -1.27 10.69 12.01
C LEU A 268 0.15 10.28 12.44
N SER A 269 0.24 9.41 13.42
CA SER A 269 1.47 8.67 13.68
C SER A 269 1.64 7.51 12.70
N HIS A 270 2.82 6.88 12.71
CA HIS A 270 3.10 5.71 11.88
C HIS A 270 2.08 4.57 12.08
N GLN A 271 1.66 4.33 13.33
CA GLN A 271 0.68 3.29 13.63
C GLN A 271 -0.74 3.70 13.26
N GLN A 272 -1.11 4.97 13.48
CA GLN A 272 -2.45 5.47 13.15
C GLN A 272 -2.74 5.44 11.66
N SER A 273 -1.71 5.59 10.80
CA SER A 273 -1.85 5.54 9.35
C SER A 273 -2.26 4.18 8.78
N ARG A 274 -2.38 3.14 9.59
CA ARG A 274 -2.89 1.81 9.22
C ARG A 274 -4.02 1.31 10.11
N ARG A 275 -4.66 2.22 10.85
CA ARG A 275 -5.73 1.92 11.80
C ARG A 275 -6.98 2.74 11.46
N ASN A 276 -8.07 2.38 12.09
CA ASN A 276 -9.33 3.12 11.97
C ASN A 276 -9.27 4.39 12.83
N CYS A 277 -8.37 5.32 12.45
CA CYS A 277 -8.14 6.57 13.14
C CYS A 277 -8.57 7.75 12.25
N PHE A 278 -9.19 8.75 12.85
CA PHE A 278 -9.48 10.07 12.27
C PHE A 278 -10.12 10.06 10.87
N GLY A 279 -11.03 9.11 10.63
CA GLY A 279 -11.75 8.99 9.37
C GLY A 279 -10.92 8.47 8.18
N LEU A 280 -9.67 8.07 8.38
CA LEU A 280 -8.79 7.59 7.32
C LEU A 280 -9.39 6.46 6.47
N PRO A 281 -10.01 5.39 7.04
CA PRO A 281 -10.60 4.33 6.24
C PRO A 281 -11.75 4.81 5.35
N ASP A 282 -12.57 5.76 5.80
CA ASP A 282 -13.65 6.33 5.00
C ASP A 282 -13.13 7.21 3.86
N MET A 283 -12.04 7.92 4.08
CA MET A 283 -11.35 8.64 3.00
C MET A 283 -10.80 7.67 1.95
N LEU A 284 -10.19 6.57 2.37
CA LEU A 284 -9.68 5.52 1.47
C LEU A 284 -10.81 4.84 0.72
N LYS A 285 -11.92 4.49 1.39
CA LYS A 285 -13.14 3.94 0.79
C LYS A 285 -13.67 4.79 -0.37
N ASN A 286 -13.61 6.10 -0.22
CA ASN A 286 -14.06 7.04 -1.25
C ASN A 286 -13.02 7.28 -2.35
N ARG A 287 -11.84 6.68 -2.23
CA ARG A 287 -10.71 6.88 -3.14
C ARG A 287 -10.41 5.66 -4.03
N ILE A 288 -10.84 4.47 -3.63
CA ILE A 288 -10.65 3.22 -4.37
C ILE A 288 -11.72 2.98 -5.44
#